data_f8639f91dacf4328b6afb01119106b86
#
_entry.id   f8639f91dacf4328b6afb01119106b86
#
_cell.length_a   1.000
_cell.length_b   1.000
_cell.length_c   1.000
_cell.angle_alpha   90.00
_cell.angle_beta   90.00
_cell.angle_gamma   90.00
#
_symmetry.space_group_name_H-M   'P 1'
#
loop_
_entity.id
_entity.type
_entity.pdbx_description
1 polymer ?
#
loop_
_entity_poly.entity_id
_entity_poly.type
_entity_poly.pdbx_seq_one_letter_code
_entity_poly.pdbx_strand_id
1 'polypeptide(L)'
;MRILQALKKYTKFVEQFTNQSQTESKIEAEHIFMFVLNVNRPKLYEQFNNTLTNYNNKKIEDILELRKNKPLSYILKKHTFYKDEFYINDNVLIPRPETESIIDEVIRQGDLLFKEKQKCIFLDAGTGSGCVGITIANQRPEWKVLLLELYSEAIEVAKINLKLCKKNNIDLIRSDWLKPIANNSFDF
;
A
#
# COMPACT_ATOMS: atom_id res chain seq x y z
N MET A 1 8.94 -30.40 -5.24
CA MET A 1 7.90 -29.89 -6.17
C MET A 1 8.46 -28.69 -6.89
N ARG A 2 8.20 -28.50 -8.21
CA ARG A 2 8.61 -27.30 -8.95
C ARG A 2 7.77 -26.09 -8.54
N ILE A 3 8.33 -24.88 -8.64
CA ILE A 3 7.63 -23.64 -8.26
C ILE A 3 6.32 -23.48 -9.03
N LEU A 4 6.28 -23.75 -10.34
CA LEU A 4 5.05 -23.70 -11.13
C LEU A 4 3.96 -24.66 -10.62
N GLN A 5 4.35 -25.86 -10.22
CA GLN A 5 3.40 -26.86 -9.70
C GLN A 5 2.84 -26.41 -8.34
N ALA A 6 3.71 -25.86 -7.48
CA ALA A 6 3.32 -25.30 -6.20
C ALA A 6 2.38 -24.09 -6.38
N LEU A 7 2.71 -23.17 -7.29
CA LEU A 7 1.88 -22.03 -7.58
C LEU A 7 0.47 -22.44 -8.03
N LYS A 8 0.35 -23.40 -8.95
CA LYS A 8 -0.96 -23.94 -9.39
C LYS A 8 -1.75 -24.57 -8.24
N LYS A 9 -1.07 -25.34 -7.37
CA LYS A 9 -1.67 -25.94 -6.19
C LYS A 9 -2.24 -24.88 -5.25
N TYR A 10 -1.44 -23.86 -4.94
CA TYR A 10 -1.81 -22.85 -3.97
C TYR A 10 -2.78 -21.80 -4.54
N THR A 11 -2.78 -21.53 -5.85
CA THR A 11 -3.86 -20.77 -6.50
C THR A 11 -5.22 -21.40 -6.24
N LYS A 12 -5.35 -22.71 -6.48
CA LYS A 12 -6.60 -23.45 -6.20
C LYS A 12 -6.98 -23.42 -4.73
N PHE A 13 -6.00 -23.46 -3.83
CA PHE A 13 -6.25 -23.37 -2.40
C PHE A 13 -6.81 -21.99 -2.03
N VAL A 14 -6.23 -20.89 -2.55
CA VAL A 14 -6.74 -19.52 -2.34
C VAL A 14 -8.18 -19.38 -2.86
N GLU A 15 -8.45 -19.87 -4.07
CA GLU A 15 -9.78 -19.85 -4.70
C GLU A 15 -10.86 -20.50 -3.81
N GLN A 16 -10.51 -21.59 -3.08
CA GLN A 16 -11.47 -22.35 -2.25
C GLN A 16 -12.00 -21.57 -1.05
N PHE A 17 -11.25 -20.61 -0.48
CA PHE A 17 -11.67 -19.92 0.74
C PHE A 17 -11.90 -18.40 0.57
N THR A 18 -11.56 -17.82 -0.58
CA THR A 18 -11.67 -16.36 -0.78
C THR A 18 -12.89 -15.92 -1.59
N ASN A 19 -13.59 -16.82 -2.25
CA ASN A 19 -14.65 -16.52 -3.24
C ASN A 19 -14.19 -15.59 -4.38
N GLN A 20 -12.88 -15.49 -4.61
CA GLN A 20 -12.28 -14.73 -5.70
C GLN A 20 -12.30 -15.51 -7.01
N SER A 21 -12.22 -14.79 -8.13
CA SER A 21 -11.99 -15.40 -9.42
C SER A 21 -10.65 -16.14 -9.46
N GLN A 22 -10.51 -17.09 -10.39
CA GLN A 22 -9.26 -17.81 -10.60
C GLN A 22 -8.08 -16.87 -10.90
N THR A 23 -8.35 -15.77 -11.64
CA THR A 23 -7.33 -14.76 -11.97
C THR A 23 -6.85 -14.02 -10.72
N GLU A 24 -7.76 -13.57 -9.87
CA GLU A 24 -7.43 -12.87 -8.61
C GLU A 24 -6.69 -13.82 -7.66
N SER A 25 -7.17 -15.05 -7.51
CA SER A 25 -6.51 -16.08 -6.69
C SER A 25 -5.09 -16.39 -7.18
N LYS A 26 -4.86 -16.38 -8.49
CA LYS A 26 -3.52 -16.53 -9.06
C LYS A 26 -2.62 -15.35 -8.73
N ILE A 27 -3.12 -14.12 -8.87
CA ILE A 27 -2.37 -12.90 -8.52
C ILE A 27 -2.01 -12.91 -7.03
N GLU A 28 -2.94 -13.27 -6.18
CA GLU A 28 -2.70 -13.38 -4.73
C GLU A 28 -1.63 -14.44 -4.41
N ALA A 29 -1.72 -15.62 -5.01
CA ALA A 29 -0.70 -16.66 -4.85
C ALA A 29 0.68 -16.20 -5.36
N GLU A 30 0.75 -15.51 -6.51
CA GLU A 30 1.99 -14.93 -7.02
C GLU A 30 2.61 -13.92 -6.03
N HIS A 31 1.80 -13.08 -5.38
CA HIS A 31 2.29 -12.15 -4.36
C HIS A 31 2.91 -12.88 -3.17
N ILE A 32 2.32 -13.98 -2.71
CA ILE A 32 2.89 -14.82 -1.63
C ILE A 32 4.24 -15.41 -2.07
N PHE A 33 4.31 -15.96 -3.29
CA PHE A 33 5.56 -16.51 -3.82
C PHE A 33 6.65 -15.46 -3.99
N MET A 34 6.32 -14.30 -4.56
CA MET A 34 7.25 -13.17 -4.69
C MET A 34 7.81 -12.74 -3.33
N PHE A 35 6.94 -12.67 -2.32
CA PHE A 35 7.34 -12.32 -0.96
C PHE A 35 8.27 -13.36 -0.35
N VAL A 36 7.91 -14.65 -0.39
CA VAL A 36 8.71 -15.72 0.22
C VAL A 36 10.04 -15.93 -0.48
N LEU A 37 10.07 -15.82 -1.81
CA LEU A 37 11.28 -15.99 -2.62
C LEU A 37 12.10 -14.71 -2.73
N ASN A 38 11.58 -13.58 -2.25
CA ASN A 38 12.18 -12.25 -2.36
C ASN A 38 12.55 -11.89 -3.81
N VAL A 39 11.59 -12.04 -4.72
CA VAL A 39 11.76 -11.77 -6.16
C VAL A 39 10.60 -10.95 -6.69
N ASN A 40 10.80 -10.25 -7.80
CA ASN A 40 9.72 -9.63 -8.56
C ASN A 40 9.04 -10.64 -9.51
N ARG A 41 7.92 -10.24 -10.12
CA ARG A 41 7.11 -11.11 -10.97
C ARG A 41 7.87 -11.69 -12.18
N PRO A 42 8.68 -10.96 -12.95
CA PRO A 42 9.51 -11.53 -14.01
C PRO A 42 10.45 -12.62 -13.50
N LYS A 43 11.17 -12.37 -12.40
CA LYS A 43 12.08 -13.35 -11.80
C LYS A 43 11.36 -14.58 -11.24
N LEU A 44 10.14 -14.43 -10.74
CA LEU A 44 9.31 -15.57 -10.33
C LEU A 44 9.06 -16.49 -11.54
N TYR A 45 8.71 -15.93 -12.69
CA TYR A 45 8.43 -16.69 -13.91
C TYR A 45 9.67 -17.38 -14.47
N GLU A 46 10.82 -16.73 -14.44
CA GLU A 46 12.12 -17.36 -14.80
C GLU A 46 12.43 -18.59 -13.95
N GLN A 47 11.98 -18.60 -12.68
CA GLN A 47 12.23 -19.67 -11.72
C GLN A 47 11.19 -20.78 -11.72
N PHE A 48 10.19 -20.79 -12.58
CA PHE A 48 9.09 -21.76 -12.57
C PHE A 48 9.54 -23.22 -12.63
N ASN A 49 10.66 -23.51 -13.28
CA ASN A 49 11.23 -24.85 -13.39
C ASN A 49 12.10 -25.24 -12.19
N ASN A 50 12.46 -24.28 -11.33
CA ASN A 50 13.28 -24.56 -10.15
C ASN A 50 12.49 -25.33 -9.09
N THR A 51 13.20 -26.08 -8.27
CA THR A 51 12.60 -26.80 -7.14
C THR A 51 12.37 -25.83 -5.98
N LEU A 52 11.13 -25.80 -5.47
CA LEU A 52 10.80 -25.10 -4.25
C LEU A 52 11.40 -25.84 -3.05
N THR A 53 12.18 -25.15 -2.22
CA THR A 53 12.76 -25.73 -1.01
C THR A 53 11.67 -26.04 0.03
N ASN A 54 11.92 -27.01 0.90
CA ASN A 54 10.99 -27.33 1.99
C ASN A 54 10.76 -26.13 2.91
N TYR A 55 11.79 -25.34 3.16
CA TYR A 55 11.71 -24.11 3.97
C TYR A 55 10.74 -23.08 3.35
N ASN A 56 10.90 -22.77 2.07
CA ASN A 56 10.02 -21.82 1.37
C ASN A 56 8.59 -22.38 1.24
N ASN A 57 8.46 -23.68 0.97
CA ASN A 57 7.14 -24.32 0.93
C ASN A 57 6.41 -24.16 2.26
N LYS A 58 7.09 -24.43 3.38
CA LYS A 58 6.52 -24.26 4.73
C LYS A 58 6.10 -22.82 4.99
N LYS A 59 6.93 -21.82 4.64
CA LYS A 59 6.58 -20.41 4.76
C LYS A 59 5.32 -20.04 3.97
N ILE A 60 5.18 -20.54 2.74
CA ILE A 60 3.99 -20.32 1.92
C ILE A 60 2.76 -20.91 2.60
N GLU A 61 2.86 -22.14 3.12
CA GLU A 61 1.76 -22.80 3.83
C GLU A 61 1.34 -22.03 5.09
N ASP A 62 2.30 -21.53 5.87
CA ASP A 62 2.04 -20.72 7.07
C ASP A 62 1.31 -19.40 6.71
N ILE A 63 1.72 -18.72 5.63
CA ILE A 63 1.03 -17.53 5.12
C ILE A 63 -0.39 -17.86 4.68
N LEU A 64 -0.59 -18.96 3.96
CA LEU A 64 -1.91 -19.37 3.48
C LEU A 64 -2.85 -19.75 4.62
N GLU A 65 -2.33 -20.36 5.69
CA GLU A 65 -3.12 -20.65 6.87
C GLU A 65 -3.61 -19.37 7.56
N LEU A 66 -2.70 -18.38 7.74
CA LEU A 66 -3.06 -17.07 8.28
C LEU A 66 -4.07 -16.35 7.38
N ARG A 67 -3.95 -16.50 6.06
CA ARG A 67 -4.78 -15.82 5.06
C ARG A 67 -6.25 -16.22 5.12
N LYS A 68 -6.57 -17.40 5.66
CA LYS A 68 -7.96 -17.81 5.87
C LYS A 68 -8.76 -16.86 6.74
N ASN A 69 -8.09 -16.17 7.67
CA ASN A 69 -8.72 -15.31 8.67
C ASN A 69 -8.25 -13.85 8.61
N LYS A 70 -7.27 -13.53 7.76
CA LYS A 70 -6.64 -12.21 7.75
C LYS A 70 -6.32 -11.77 6.31
N PRO A 71 -6.56 -10.50 5.95
CA PRO A 71 -6.16 -9.96 4.65
C PRO A 71 -4.67 -10.14 4.36
N LEU A 72 -4.33 -10.51 3.12
CA LEU A 72 -2.94 -10.77 2.73
C LEU A 72 -2.03 -9.57 3.00
N SER A 73 -2.49 -8.36 2.72
CA SER A 73 -1.73 -7.13 2.95
C SER A 73 -1.24 -6.96 4.39
N TYR A 74 -2.05 -7.35 5.38
CA TYR A 74 -1.64 -7.32 6.80
C TYR A 74 -0.64 -8.43 7.15
N ILE A 75 -0.74 -9.59 6.51
CA ILE A 75 0.18 -10.71 6.73
C ILE A 75 1.56 -10.37 6.16
N LEU A 76 1.59 -9.86 4.92
CA LEU A 76 2.82 -9.47 4.24
C LEU A 76 3.35 -8.11 4.72
N LYS A 77 2.55 -7.36 5.49
CA LYS A 77 2.82 -5.97 5.91
C LYS A 77 3.14 -5.04 4.74
N LYS A 78 2.47 -5.27 3.62
CA LYS A 78 2.69 -4.61 2.34
C LYS A 78 1.39 -4.45 1.59
N HIS A 79 1.20 -3.28 0.97
CA HIS A 79 0.09 -3.02 0.05
C HIS A 79 0.55 -2.08 -1.06
N THR A 80 0.17 -2.39 -2.29
CA THR A 80 0.39 -1.48 -3.42
C THR A 80 -0.79 -0.53 -3.51
N PHE A 81 -0.52 0.75 -3.51
CA PHE A 81 -1.51 1.80 -3.72
C PHE A 81 -0.97 2.76 -4.77
N TYR A 82 -1.76 3.02 -5.81
CA TYR A 82 -1.39 3.80 -6.98
C TYR A 82 -0.14 3.19 -7.67
N LYS A 83 1.03 3.78 -7.52
CA LYS A 83 2.30 3.29 -8.12
C LYS A 83 3.34 2.88 -7.09
N ASP A 84 3.02 3.05 -5.82
CA ASP A 84 3.96 2.88 -4.72
C ASP A 84 3.56 1.71 -3.81
N GLU A 85 4.54 1.20 -3.09
CA GLU A 85 4.34 0.16 -2.09
C GLU A 85 4.40 0.76 -0.69
N PHE A 86 3.38 0.47 0.11
CA PHE A 86 3.22 0.98 1.48
C PHE A 86 3.32 -0.14 2.50
N TYR A 87 3.96 0.15 3.62
CA TYR A 87 3.86 -0.67 4.82
C TYR A 87 2.46 -0.47 5.43
N ILE A 88 1.78 -1.57 5.76
CA ILE A 88 0.52 -1.57 6.48
C ILE A 88 0.46 -2.69 7.52
N ASN A 89 -0.31 -2.47 8.57
CA ASN A 89 -0.63 -3.44 9.60
C ASN A 89 -2.07 -3.24 10.10
N ASP A 90 -2.47 -3.99 11.10
CA ASP A 90 -3.84 -3.99 11.65
C ASP A 90 -4.27 -2.65 12.27
N ASN A 91 -3.37 -1.67 12.43
CA ASN A 91 -3.67 -0.35 13.01
C ASN A 91 -4.17 0.66 11.97
N VAL A 92 -4.16 0.32 10.68
CA VAL A 92 -4.61 1.21 9.61
C VAL A 92 -5.52 0.45 8.63
N LEU A 93 -6.43 1.19 8.01
CA LEU A 93 -7.26 0.63 6.94
C LEU A 93 -6.37 0.28 5.73
N ILE A 94 -6.62 -0.88 5.10
CA ILE A 94 -6.05 -1.19 3.79
C ILE A 94 -6.62 -0.19 2.78
N PRO A 95 -5.78 0.59 2.07
CA PRO A 95 -6.25 1.54 1.08
C PRO A 95 -7.16 0.87 0.04
N ARG A 96 -8.26 1.52 -0.30
CA ARG A 96 -9.21 1.00 -1.27
C ARG A 96 -8.82 1.45 -2.68
N PRO A 97 -9.03 0.62 -3.73
CA PRO A 97 -8.76 1.01 -5.11
C PRO A 97 -9.52 2.28 -5.54
N GLU A 98 -10.75 2.46 -5.05
CA GLU A 98 -11.57 3.63 -5.34
C GLU A 98 -10.91 4.94 -4.87
N THR A 99 -10.07 4.87 -3.83
CA THR A 99 -9.33 6.03 -3.31
C THR A 99 -8.26 6.51 -4.30
N GLU A 100 -7.80 5.66 -5.21
CA GLU A 100 -6.83 6.06 -6.24
C GLU A 100 -7.40 7.11 -7.20
N SER A 101 -8.70 7.06 -7.50
CA SER A 101 -9.37 8.07 -8.34
C SER A 101 -9.36 9.46 -7.70
N ILE A 102 -9.32 9.54 -6.37
CA ILE A 102 -9.20 10.81 -5.65
C ILE A 102 -7.85 11.47 -5.92
N ILE A 103 -6.77 10.68 -6.03
CA ILE A 103 -5.42 11.19 -6.35
C ILE A 103 -5.44 11.93 -7.68
N ASP A 104 -5.99 11.29 -8.73
CA ASP A 104 -6.03 11.88 -10.07
C ASP A 104 -6.86 13.17 -10.09
N GLU A 105 -7.99 13.18 -9.38
CA GLU A 105 -8.87 14.35 -9.32
C GLU A 105 -8.23 15.50 -8.53
N VAL A 106 -7.61 15.26 -7.38
CA VAL A 106 -6.88 16.26 -6.59
C VAL A 106 -5.76 16.89 -7.42
N ILE A 107 -4.97 16.06 -8.11
CA ILE A 107 -3.89 16.55 -8.97
C ILE A 107 -4.45 17.41 -10.10
N ARG A 108 -5.51 16.95 -10.77
CA ARG A 108 -6.16 17.68 -11.86
C ARG A 108 -6.69 19.03 -11.40
N GLN A 109 -7.39 19.09 -10.29
CA GLN A 109 -7.93 20.33 -9.72
C GLN A 109 -6.83 21.28 -9.26
N GLY A 110 -5.83 20.76 -8.55
CA GLY A 110 -4.71 21.56 -8.09
C GLY A 110 -3.92 22.17 -9.25
N ASP A 111 -3.62 21.38 -10.28
CA ASP A 111 -2.93 21.88 -11.49
C ASP A 111 -3.71 22.98 -12.20
N LEU A 112 -5.06 22.91 -12.19
CA LEU A 112 -5.91 23.95 -12.80
C LEU A 112 -5.94 25.23 -11.97
N LEU A 113 -6.06 25.13 -10.65
CA LEU A 113 -6.21 26.27 -9.74
C LEU A 113 -4.90 27.00 -9.49
N PHE A 114 -3.78 26.27 -9.52
CA PHE A 114 -2.46 26.80 -9.13
C PHE A 114 -1.47 26.91 -10.29
N LYS A 115 -1.95 26.98 -11.54
CA LYS A 115 -1.12 27.15 -12.75
C LYS A 115 -0.08 28.27 -12.62
N GLU A 116 -0.38 29.33 -11.86
CA GLU A 116 0.51 30.48 -11.66
C GLU A 116 1.19 30.51 -10.29
N LYS A 117 0.63 29.78 -9.30
CA LYS A 117 1.20 29.67 -7.94
C LYS A 117 1.86 28.32 -7.80
N GLN A 118 3.16 28.24 -7.94
CA GLN A 118 3.96 27.00 -7.81
C GLN A 118 3.89 26.34 -6.40
N LYS A 119 3.03 26.78 -5.50
CA LYS A 119 2.94 26.29 -4.12
C LYS A 119 1.48 26.05 -3.77
N CYS A 120 1.13 24.77 -3.65
CA CYS A 120 -0.13 24.32 -3.08
C CYS A 120 0.14 23.65 -1.74
N ILE A 121 -0.75 23.83 -0.78
CA ILE A 121 -0.74 23.12 0.51
C ILE A 121 -1.91 22.15 0.50
N PHE A 122 -1.59 20.86 0.42
CA PHE A 122 -2.56 19.77 0.48
C PHE A 122 -2.65 19.19 1.89
N LEU A 123 -3.87 18.97 2.36
CA LEU A 123 -4.15 18.41 3.68
C LEU A 123 -4.83 17.04 3.54
N ASP A 124 -4.24 16.02 4.16
CA ASP A 124 -4.77 14.67 4.28
C ASP A 124 -5.22 14.44 5.74
N ALA A 125 -6.52 14.61 5.99
CA ALA A 125 -7.09 14.51 7.33
C ALA A 125 -7.59 13.08 7.61
N GLY A 126 -7.01 12.44 8.63
CA GLY A 126 -7.22 11.01 8.90
C GLY A 126 -6.36 10.13 7.98
N THR A 127 -5.10 10.49 7.87
CA THR A 127 -4.19 9.94 6.84
C THR A 127 -3.94 8.43 6.96
N GLY A 128 -4.18 7.82 8.14
CA GLY A 128 -3.96 6.40 8.36
C GLY A 128 -2.53 5.97 8.06
N SER A 129 -2.33 5.20 6.99
CA SER A 129 -1.00 4.77 6.53
C SER A 129 -0.18 5.88 5.86
N GLY A 130 -0.77 7.04 5.57
CA GLY A 130 -0.15 8.11 4.81
C GLY A 130 -0.24 7.94 3.30
N CYS A 131 -0.90 6.91 2.79
CA CYS A 131 -0.83 6.53 1.36
C CYS A 131 -1.33 7.64 0.43
N VAL A 132 -2.41 8.35 0.76
CA VAL A 132 -2.97 9.43 -0.06
C VAL A 132 -1.98 10.60 -0.11
N GLY A 133 -1.65 11.18 1.04
CA GLY A 133 -0.78 12.35 1.09
C GLY A 133 0.64 12.07 0.56
N ILE A 134 1.21 10.90 0.85
CA ILE A 134 2.52 10.50 0.31
C ILE A 134 2.47 10.37 -1.21
N THR A 135 1.40 9.78 -1.76
CA THR A 135 1.24 9.66 -3.21
C THR A 135 1.10 11.02 -3.87
N ILE A 136 0.31 11.96 -3.29
CA ILE A 136 0.23 13.34 -3.76
C ILE A 136 1.60 14.02 -3.75
N ALA A 137 2.35 13.91 -2.67
CA ALA A 137 3.71 14.46 -2.56
C ALA A 137 4.70 13.86 -3.57
N ASN A 138 4.52 12.58 -3.93
CA ASN A 138 5.34 11.93 -4.96
C ASN A 138 5.01 12.47 -6.36
N GLN A 139 3.72 12.69 -6.65
CA GLN A 139 3.25 13.20 -7.94
C GLN A 139 3.48 14.71 -8.11
N ARG A 140 3.49 15.48 -7.01
CA ARG A 140 3.69 16.95 -6.98
C ARG A 140 4.71 17.33 -5.91
N PRO A 141 6.03 17.18 -6.21
CA PRO A 141 7.09 17.48 -5.25
C PRO A 141 7.14 18.96 -4.81
N GLU A 142 6.58 19.87 -5.61
CA GLU A 142 6.48 21.30 -5.34
C GLU A 142 5.36 21.66 -4.36
N TRP A 143 4.40 20.75 -4.13
CA TRP A 143 3.33 20.95 -3.15
C TRP A 143 3.82 20.63 -1.76
N LYS A 144 3.33 21.37 -0.77
CA LYS A 144 3.48 21.00 0.63
C LYS A 144 2.32 20.10 1.04
N VAL A 145 2.62 18.99 1.69
CA VAL A 145 1.61 18.03 2.14
C VAL A 145 1.62 17.97 3.67
N LEU A 146 0.45 18.09 4.26
CA LEU A 146 0.24 17.95 5.70
C LEU A 146 -0.64 16.73 5.97
N LEU A 147 -0.11 15.78 6.73
CA LEU A 147 -0.81 14.57 7.17
C LEU A 147 -1.30 14.77 8.59
N LEU A 148 -2.59 14.58 8.82
CA LEU A 148 -3.18 14.62 10.17
C LEU A 148 -3.67 13.22 10.55
N GLU A 149 -3.35 12.77 11.77
CA GLU A 149 -3.83 11.52 12.32
C GLU A 149 -4.02 11.64 13.83
N LEU A 150 -5.07 11.01 14.35
CA LEU A 150 -5.39 11.03 15.78
C LEU A 150 -4.69 9.90 16.54
N TYR A 151 -4.73 8.70 15.96
CA TYR A 151 -4.31 7.49 16.64
C TYR A 151 -2.79 7.28 16.54
N SER A 152 -2.15 7.12 17.71
CA SER A 152 -0.69 6.92 17.80
C SER A 152 -0.19 5.73 16.99
N GLU A 153 -0.96 4.65 16.95
CA GLU A 153 -0.64 3.41 16.24
C GLU A 153 -0.63 3.61 14.73
N ALA A 154 -1.57 4.39 14.19
CA ALA A 154 -1.60 4.76 12.77
C ALA A 154 -0.47 5.74 12.41
N ILE A 155 -0.17 6.69 13.31
CA ILE A 155 0.98 7.61 13.17
C ILE A 155 2.29 6.83 13.01
N GLU A 156 2.51 5.75 13.77
CA GLU A 156 3.72 4.94 13.61
C GLU A 156 3.79 4.26 12.24
N VAL A 157 2.67 3.82 11.69
CA VAL A 157 2.60 3.29 10.32
C VAL A 157 2.94 4.38 9.29
N ALA A 158 2.33 5.57 9.41
CA ALA A 158 2.63 6.70 8.54
C ALA A 158 4.11 7.12 8.60
N LYS A 159 4.71 7.13 9.79
CA LYS A 159 6.15 7.42 9.96
C LYS A 159 7.05 6.41 9.24
N ILE A 160 6.70 5.11 9.27
CA ILE A 160 7.43 4.10 8.50
C ILE A 160 7.38 4.42 7.02
N ASN A 161 6.19 4.71 6.50
CA ASN A 161 5.99 5.04 5.10
C ASN A 161 6.69 6.34 4.68
N LEU A 162 6.68 7.37 5.53
CA LEU A 162 7.45 8.61 5.31
C LEU A 162 8.95 8.34 5.19
N LYS A 163 9.51 7.47 6.05
CA LYS A 163 10.92 7.08 5.96
C LYS A 163 11.25 6.33 4.66
N LEU A 164 10.30 5.54 4.14
CA LEU A 164 10.47 4.80 2.89
C LEU A 164 10.41 5.74 1.67
N CYS A 165 9.51 6.72 1.67
CA CYS A 165 9.34 7.64 0.54
C CYS A 165 10.45 8.71 0.43
N LYS A 166 11.17 9.00 1.51
CA LYS A 166 12.33 9.95 1.56
C LYS A 166 12.02 11.35 1.00
N LYS A 167 10.81 11.87 1.22
CA LYS A 167 10.40 13.21 0.79
C LYS A 167 10.49 14.21 1.93
N ASN A 168 10.82 15.48 1.59
CA ASN A 168 10.99 16.56 2.56
C ASN A 168 9.83 17.57 2.55
N ASN A 169 8.85 17.37 1.68
CA ASN A 169 7.69 18.26 1.51
C ASN A 169 6.44 17.77 2.26
N ILE A 170 6.61 16.83 3.21
CA ILE A 170 5.53 16.21 3.97
C ILE A 170 5.76 16.43 5.45
N ASP A 171 4.75 16.97 6.13
CA ASP A 171 4.69 17.05 7.59
C ASP A 171 3.60 16.11 8.13
N LEU A 172 3.86 15.44 9.26
CA LEU A 172 2.89 14.60 9.96
C LEU A 172 2.63 15.16 11.35
N ILE A 173 1.36 15.45 11.64
CA ILE A 173 0.93 16.05 12.90
C ILE A 173 -0.12 15.15 13.55
N ARG A 174 0.04 14.89 14.85
CA ARG A 174 -1.02 14.29 15.64
C ARG A 174 -2.13 15.31 15.90
N SER A 175 -3.33 15.01 15.45
CA SER A 175 -4.46 15.93 15.54
C SER A 175 -5.81 15.21 15.59
N ASP A 176 -6.72 15.77 16.39
CA ASP A 176 -8.14 15.45 16.31
C ASP A 176 -8.77 16.33 15.22
N TRP A 177 -8.80 15.80 13.98
CA TRP A 177 -9.23 16.51 12.79
C TRP A 177 -8.52 17.87 12.62
N LEU A 178 -9.24 18.90 12.28
CA LEU A 178 -8.72 20.24 11.96
C LEU A 178 -8.54 21.15 13.18
N LYS A 179 -8.71 20.66 14.40
CA LYS A 179 -8.67 21.49 15.63
C LYS A 179 -7.45 22.43 15.74
N PRO A 180 -6.22 22.00 15.41
CA PRO A 180 -5.05 22.87 15.51
C PRO A 180 -4.79 23.68 14.25
N ILE A 181 -5.62 23.57 13.20
CA ILE A 181 -5.41 24.19 11.91
C ILE A 181 -6.08 25.57 11.89
N ALA A 182 -5.31 26.61 11.61
CA ALA A 182 -5.85 27.94 11.42
C ALA A 182 -6.68 28.02 10.13
N ASN A 183 -7.67 28.91 10.11
CA ASN A 183 -8.48 29.13 8.91
C ASN A 183 -7.59 29.56 7.74
N ASN A 184 -7.88 29.06 6.53
CA ASN A 184 -7.13 29.35 5.29
C ASN A 184 -5.65 28.92 5.31
N SER A 185 -5.31 27.84 6.04
CA SER A 185 -3.94 27.33 6.12
C SER A 185 -3.59 26.32 5.03
N PHE A 186 -4.56 25.88 4.25
CA PHE A 186 -4.39 24.90 3.17
C PHE A 186 -5.31 25.24 2.00
N ASP A 187 -5.01 24.68 0.84
CA ASP A 187 -5.71 24.92 -0.41
C ASP A 187 -6.69 23.77 -0.76
N PHE A 188 -6.37 22.55 -0.32
CA PHE A 188 -7.17 21.33 -0.47
C PHE A 188 -7.15 20.50 0.80
#